data_36e8d4bfb9ebb22e7175f85d78778e3c
#
_entry.id   36e8d4bfb9ebb22e7175f85d78778e3c
#
_cell.length_a   1.000
_cell.length_b   1.000
_cell.length_c   1.000
_cell.angle_alpha   90.00
_cell.angle_beta   90.00
_cell.angle_gamma   90.00
#
_symmetry.space_group_name_H-M   'P 1'
#
loop_
_entity.id
_entity.type
_entity.pdbx_description
1 polymer ?
#
loop_
_entity_poly.entity_id
_entity_poly.type
_entity_poly.pdbx_seq_one_letter_code
_entity_poly.pdbx_strand_id
1 'polypeptide(L)'
;MRLFDTHAHVNDGRFDNDRDEMLQACFDAGVEYIMIPGVDRSTVESGLALAKQYDRLYAAVGTHPHESKDFTEEDYEFYKEQALNNDKVRAIGEIGLDYYYDFSDHETQRRVFIRQLELAREVELPIIIHDRDAHGDIMNILRNEGKDNWGIFHCYSGSWEMAKEAIKLGFYISFAGPVVFPKSTNLKEVAKQVPVDRILIETDSPYLTPPPFRGRRNDPSKTQFVAEEIALLKGIDVDEFSEIAYNNGKHVFGIQ
;
A
#
# COMPACT_ATOMS: atom_id res chain seq x y z
N MET A 1 4.78 17.34 11.68
CA MET A 1 4.49 16.54 10.46
C MET A 1 3.06 16.02 10.52
N ARG A 2 2.35 16.01 9.39
CA ARG A 2 1.11 15.25 9.20
C ARG A 2 1.42 14.07 8.30
N LEU A 3 1.05 12.87 8.71
CA LEU A 3 1.45 11.64 8.04
C LEU A 3 0.22 10.82 7.64
N PHE A 4 0.28 10.20 6.48
CA PHE A 4 -0.62 9.15 6.06
C PHE A 4 0.20 7.89 5.79
N ASP A 5 0.02 6.86 6.62
CA ASP A 5 0.56 5.54 6.34
C ASP A 5 -0.32 4.84 5.30
N THR A 6 0.12 4.83 4.05
CA THR A 6 -0.70 4.35 2.93
C THR A 6 -0.76 2.83 2.81
N HIS A 7 -0.08 2.09 3.71
CA HIS A 7 -0.14 0.62 3.74
C HIS A 7 0.39 0.07 5.07
N ALA A 8 -0.51 -0.39 5.95
CA ALA A 8 -0.15 -0.97 7.24
C ALA A 8 -1.17 -2.00 7.71
N HIS A 9 -0.71 -3.22 8.01
CA HIS A 9 -1.52 -4.33 8.51
C HIS A 9 -1.78 -4.20 10.02
N VAL A 10 -2.40 -3.10 10.46
CA VAL A 10 -2.67 -2.84 11.88
C VAL A 10 -3.70 -3.78 12.50
N ASN A 11 -4.40 -4.57 11.68
CA ASN A 11 -5.28 -5.66 12.08
C ASN A 11 -4.55 -7.00 12.29
N ASP A 12 -3.23 -7.08 12.04
CA ASP A 12 -2.42 -8.28 12.27
C ASP A 12 -2.42 -8.70 13.75
N GLY A 13 -2.45 -10.03 14.00
CA GLY A 13 -2.50 -10.59 15.36
C GLY A 13 -1.30 -10.24 16.24
N ARG A 14 -0.19 -9.79 15.67
CA ARG A 14 0.95 -9.27 16.45
C ARG A 14 0.64 -8.00 17.23
N PHE A 15 -0.46 -7.32 16.92
CA PHE A 15 -0.95 -6.14 17.63
C PHE A 15 -2.05 -6.45 18.65
N ASP A 16 -2.55 -7.68 18.75
CA ASP A 16 -3.76 -8.01 19.55
C ASP A 16 -3.66 -7.58 21.02
N ASN A 17 -2.44 -7.60 21.60
CA ASN A 17 -2.25 -7.29 23.01
C ASN A 17 -2.17 -5.78 23.33
N ASP A 18 -1.92 -4.92 22.32
CA ASP A 18 -1.65 -3.49 22.52
C ASP A 18 -2.11 -2.61 21.33
N ARG A 19 -3.05 -3.10 20.53
CA ARG A 19 -3.49 -2.40 19.30
C ARG A 19 -4.02 -1.00 19.57
N ASP A 20 -4.86 -0.83 20.56
CA ASP A 20 -5.48 0.46 20.88
C ASP A 20 -4.43 1.47 21.36
N GLU A 21 -3.54 1.04 22.25
CA GLU A 21 -2.43 1.86 22.74
C GLU A 21 -1.45 2.21 21.62
N MET A 22 -1.14 1.24 20.75
CA MET A 22 -0.26 1.45 19.60
C MET A 22 -0.88 2.46 18.62
N LEU A 23 -2.17 2.32 18.27
CA LEU A 23 -2.86 3.24 17.38
C LEU A 23 -2.92 4.65 17.98
N GLN A 24 -3.24 4.79 19.27
CA GLN A 24 -3.26 6.09 19.93
C GLN A 24 -1.88 6.74 19.88
N ALA A 25 -0.81 5.98 20.18
CA ALA A 25 0.56 6.48 20.10
C ALA A 25 0.95 6.93 18.68
N CYS A 26 0.48 6.22 17.64
CA CYS A 26 0.68 6.62 16.25
C CYS A 26 -0.05 7.93 15.91
N PHE A 27 -1.28 8.09 16.37
CA PHE A 27 -2.05 9.32 16.18
C PHE A 27 -1.41 10.51 16.92
N ASP A 28 -0.90 10.31 18.13
CA ASP A 28 -0.19 11.33 18.88
C ASP A 28 1.16 11.72 18.24
N ALA A 29 1.77 10.78 17.48
CA ALA A 29 2.98 11.02 16.69
C ALA A 29 2.72 11.73 15.34
N GLY A 30 1.47 12.06 15.01
CA GLY A 30 1.10 12.80 13.80
C GLY A 30 0.63 11.94 12.62
N VAL A 31 0.40 10.63 12.82
CA VAL A 31 -0.26 9.80 11.80
C VAL A 31 -1.75 10.15 11.79
N GLU A 32 -2.19 10.82 10.75
CA GLU A 32 -3.58 11.25 10.61
C GLU A 32 -4.47 10.14 10.05
N TYR A 33 -3.96 9.39 9.06
CA TYR A 33 -4.68 8.30 8.42
C TYR A 33 -3.80 7.07 8.25
N ILE A 34 -4.45 5.91 8.24
CA ILE A 34 -3.82 4.61 7.96
C ILE A 34 -4.73 3.86 6.98
N MET A 35 -4.13 3.30 5.91
CA MET A 35 -4.80 2.38 4.99
C MET A 35 -4.47 0.93 5.39
N ILE A 36 -5.50 0.14 5.67
CA ILE A 36 -5.39 -1.28 6.01
C ILE A 36 -5.62 -2.11 4.74
N PRO A 37 -4.62 -2.82 4.21
CA PRO A 37 -4.81 -3.66 3.03
C PRO A 37 -5.51 -4.98 3.38
N GLY A 38 -6.30 -5.51 2.44
CA GLY A 38 -6.82 -6.87 2.49
C GLY A 38 -5.78 -7.87 1.96
N VAL A 39 -5.70 -9.05 2.58
CA VAL A 39 -4.86 -10.16 2.13
C VAL A 39 -5.73 -11.32 1.64
N ASP A 40 -6.79 -11.59 2.37
CA ASP A 40 -7.84 -12.56 2.11
C ASP A 40 -9.17 -12.06 2.72
N ARG A 41 -10.22 -12.84 2.56
CA ARG A 41 -11.54 -12.49 3.11
C ARG A 41 -11.52 -12.22 4.62
N SER A 42 -10.80 -13.05 5.39
CA SER A 42 -10.76 -12.92 6.86
C SER A 42 -10.05 -11.64 7.31
N THR A 43 -8.97 -11.29 6.65
CA THR A 43 -8.22 -10.06 6.91
C THR A 43 -8.98 -8.81 6.46
N VAL A 44 -9.75 -8.90 5.36
CA VAL A 44 -10.68 -7.85 4.94
C VAL A 44 -11.75 -7.62 6.01
N GLU A 45 -12.42 -8.69 6.47
CA GLU A 45 -13.45 -8.58 7.51
C GLU A 45 -12.91 -7.96 8.80
N SER A 46 -11.72 -8.39 9.26
CA SER A 46 -11.06 -7.82 10.45
C SER A 46 -10.63 -6.36 10.25
N GLY A 47 -10.09 -6.03 9.07
CA GLY A 47 -9.70 -4.66 8.70
C GLY A 47 -10.89 -3.70 8.66
N LEU A 48 -12.01 -4.12 8.08
CA LEU A 48 -13.26 -3.36 8.05
C LEU A 48 -13.85 -3.15 9.45
N ALA A 49 -13.83 -4.21 10.27
CA ALA A 49 -14.29 -4.12 11.66
C ALA A 49 -13.45 -3.10 12.46
N LEU A 50 -12.13 -3.07 12.25
CA LEU A 50 -11.25 -2.11 12.88
C LEU A 50 -11.46 -0.69 12.32
N ALA A 51 -11.55 -0.52 11.00
CA ALA A 51 -11.77 0.77 10.37
C ALA A 51 -13.11 1.43 10.79
N LYS A 52 -14.11 0.62 11.14
CA LYS A 52 -15.38 1.11 11.69
C LYS A 52 -15.24 1.74 13.09
N GLN A 53 -14.24 1.31 13.87
CA GLN A 53 -14.03 1.79 15.25
C GLN A 53 -13.23 3.10 15.30
N TYR A 54 -12.44 3.40 14.25
CA TYR A 54 -11.55 4.55 14.22
C TYR A 54 -11.79 5.37 12.95
N ASP A 55 -12.11 6.64 13.11
CA ASP A 55 -12.36 7.55 11.97
C ASP A 55 -11.14 7.71 11.05
N ARG A 56 -9.94 7.56 11.62
CA ARG A 56 -8.65 7.70 10.94
C ARG A 56 -8.21 6.46 10.16
N LEU A 57 -8.94 5.34 10.25
CA LEU A 57 -8.62 4.11 9.54
C LEU A 57 -9.54 3.96 8.31
N TYR A 58 -8.92 3.56 7.21
CA TYR A 58 -9.57 3.14 5.97
C TYR A 58 -9.08 1.75 5.60
N ALA A 59 -9.81 1.06 4.73
CA ALA A 59 -9.47 -0.29 4.31
C ALA A 59 -9.46 -0.42 2.79
N ALA A 60 -8.65 -1.34 2.31
CA ALA A 60 -8.74 -1.89 0.98
C ALA A 60 -9.26 -3.33 1.05
N VAL A 61 -9.94 -3.76 0.00
CA VAL A 61 -10.50 -5.11 -0.12
C VAL A 61 -9.88 -5.82 -1.31
N GLY A 62 -9.42 -7.05 -1.12
CA GLY A 62 -8.76 -7.80 -2.18
C GLY A 62 -8.08 -9.06 -1.66
N THR A 63 -7.56 -9.84 -2.61
CA THR A 63 -6.81 -11.07 -2.35
C THR A 63 -5.37 -10.90 -2.80
N HIS A 64 -4.46 -11.03 -1.85
CA HIS A 64 -3.01 -10.98 -2.05
C HIS A 64 -2.54 -12.14 -2.95
N PRO A 65 -1.48 -11.99 -3.76
CA PRO A 65 -0.98 -13.07 -4.62
C PRO A 65 -0.69 -14.39 -3.90
N HIS A 66 -0.30 -14.37 -2.62
CA HIS A 66 -0.08 -15.60 -1.84
C HIS A 66 -1.35 -16.45 -1.70
N GLU A 67 -2.52 -15.80 -1.59
CA GLU A 67 -3.82 -16.44 -1.35
C GLU A 67 -4.63 -16.64 -2.65
N SER A 68 -4.04 -16.35 -3.81
CA SER A 68 -4.72 -16.43 -5.11
C SER A 68 -5.31 -17.82 -5.42
N LYS A 69 -4.70 -18.91 -4.93
CA LYS A 69 -5.21 -20.28 -5.11
C LYS A 69 -6.58 -20.52 -4.48
N ASP A 70 -6.89 -19.77 -3.41
CA ASP A 70 -8.11 -19.91 -2.64
C ASP A 70 -9.17 -18.86 -3.02
N PHE A 71 -8.84 -17.92 -3.94
CA PHE A 71 -9.76 -16.89 -4.43
C PHE A 71 -10.94 -17.49 -5.19
N THR A 72 -12.15 -17.05 -4.85
CA THR A 72 -13.42 -17.49 -5.44
C THR A 72 -14.23 -16.31 -6.02
N GLU A 73 -15.24 -16.62 -6.85
CA GLU A 73 -16.20 -15.59 -7.29
C GLU A 73 -17.09 -15.09 -6.13
N GLU A 74 -17.25 -15.86 -5.05
CA GLU A 74 -17.93 -15.39 -3.83
C GLU A 74 -17.10 -14.29 -3.13
N ASP A 75 -15.76 -14.40 -3.14
CA ASP A 75 -14.88 -13.34 -2.63
C ASP A 75 -14.96 -12.08 -3.50
N TYR A 76 -15.00 -12.27 -4.82
CA TYR A 76 -15.20 -11.15 -5.77
C TYR A 76 -16.48 -10.37 -5.46
N GLU A 77 -17.61 -11.06 -5.36
CA GLU A 77 -18.89 -10.42 -5.06
C GLU A 77 -18.91 -9.79 -3.65
N PHE A 78 -18.28 -10.42 -2.68
CA PHE A 78 -18.11 -9.85 -1.35
C PHE A 78 -17.30 -8.57 -1.38
N TYR A 79 -16.14 -8.55 -2.05
CA TYR A 79 -15.32 -7.33 -2.17
C TYR A 79 -16.06 -6.22 -2.91
N LYS A 80 -16.79 -6.56 -3.96
CA LYS A 80 -17.64 -5.62 -4.70
C LYS A 80 -18.72 -5.01 -3.82
N GLU A 81 -19.42 -5.83 -3.05
CA GLU A 81 -20.44 -5.35 -2.10
C GLU A 81 -19.84 -4.38 -1.07
N GLN A 82 -18.70 -4.75 -0.48
CA GLN A 82 -18.01 -3.87 0.48
C GLN A 82 -17.55 -2.58 -0.17
N ALA A 83 -16.97 -2.63 -1.37
CA ALA A 83 -16.49 -1.45 -2.09
C ALA A 83 -17.63 -0.47 -2.43
N LEU A 84 -18.81 -0.96 -2.76
CA LEU A 84 -19.96 -0.13 -3.14
C LEU A 84 -20.75 0.44 -1.95
N ASN A 85 -20.76 -0.27 -0.80
CA ASN A 85 -21.67 0.03 0.30
C ASN A 85 -20.99 0.46 1.60
N ASN A 86 -19.67 0.42 1.67
CA ASN A 86 -18.91 0.76 2.87
C ASN A 86 -17.97 1.93 2.61
N ASP A 87 -18.25 3.08 3.18
CA ASP A 87 -17.49 4.31 3.01
C ASP A 87 -16.06 4.27 3.57
N LYS A 88 -15.73 3.24 4.36
CA LYS A 88 -14.37 2.96 4.83
C LYS A 88 -13.52 2.24 3.78
N VAL A 89 -14.11 1.63 2.76
CA VAL A 89 -13.37 1.03 1.65
C VAL A 89 -12.96 2.10 0.66
N ARG A 90 -11.64 2.22 0.41
CA ARG A 90 -11.06 3.26 -0.45
C ARG A 90 -10.15 2.74 -1.54
N ALA A 91 -9.93 1.42 -1.61
CA ALA A 91 -9.11 0.80 -2.65
C ALA A 91 -9.47 -0.68 -2.83
N ILE A 92 -9.10 -1.23 -3.98
CA ILE A 92 -9.00 -2.67 -4.20
C ILE A 92 -7.54 -3.07 -3.97
N GLY A 93 -7.29 -3.91 -2.99
CA GLY A 93 -5.93 -4.28 -2.61
C GLY A 93 -5.84 -4.97 -1.24
N GLU A 94 -4.76 -5.62 -1.01
CA GLU A 94 -3.53 -5.71 -1.78
C GLU A 94 -3.67 -6.77 -2.88
N ILE A 95 -3.35 -6.43 -4.13
CA ILE A 95 -3.46 -7.31 -5.30
C ILE A 95 -2.16 -7.25 -6.11
N GLY A 96 -1.87 -8.24 -6.92
CA GLY A 96 -0.66 -8.22 -7.75
C GLY A 96 0.00 -9.57 -7.90
N LEU A 97 1.34 -9.57 -7.93
CA LEU A 97 2.15 -10.76 -8.16
C LEU A 97 3.34 -10.85 -7.19
N ASP A 98 3.59 -12.05 -6.67
CA ASP A 98 4.76 -12.38 -5.87
C ASP A 98 5.40 -13.67 -6.43
N TYR A 99 6.56 -13.51 -7.09
CA TYR A 99 7.30 -14.63 -7.66
C TYR A 99 8.47 -15.07 -6.78
N TYR A 100 8.60 -14.45 -5.61
CA TYR A 100 9.57 -14.86 -4.61
C TYR A 100 9.06 -16.04 -3.76
N TYR A 101 7.76 -16.05 -3.42
CA TYR A 101 7.12 -17.12 -2.67
C TYR A 101 6.14 -17.89 -3.56
N ASP A 102 6.27 -19.23 -3.60
CA ASP A 102 5.40 -20.13 -4.39
C ASP A 102 4.18 -20.62 -3.60
N PHE A 103 3.48 -19.71 -2.88
CA PHE A 103 2.27 -20.07 -2.14
C PHE A 103 1.06 -20.29 -3.04
N SER A 104 1.02 -19.60 -4.17
CA SER A 104 0.12 -19.83 -5.30
C SER A 104 0.94 -19.84 -6.58
N ASP A 105 0.59 -20.67 -7.56
CA ASP A 105 1.31 -20.71 -8.84
C ASP A 105 1.15 -19.39 -9.63
N HIS A 106 2.14 -19.06 -10.46
CA HIS A 106 2.18 -17.79 -11.18
C HIS A 106 1.01 -17.58 -12.15
N GLU A 107 0.47 -18.66 -12.76
CA GLU A 107 -0.68 -18.54 -13.66
C GLU A 107 -1.94 -18.16 -12.90
N THR A 108 -2.17 -18.80 -11.76
CA THR A 108 -3.27 -18.47 -10.85
C THR A 108 -3.16 -17.05 -10.33
N GLN A 109 -1.96 -16.62 -9.89
CA GLN A 109 -1.73 -15.23 -9.47
C GLN A 109 -2.09 -14.23 -10.57
N ARG A 110 -1.63 -14.43 -11.83
CA ARG A 110 -1.95 -13.54 -12.96
C ARG A 110 -3.45 -13.48 -13.23
N ARG A 111 -4.13 -14.64 -13.26
CA ARG A 111 -5.58 -14.71 -13.47
C ARG A 111 -6.35 -13.95 -12.41
N VAL A 112 -6.01 -14.14 -11.14
CA VAL A 112 -6.67 -13.48 -10.01
C VAL A 112 -6.36 -11.97 -9.99
N PHE A 113 -5.12 -11.57 -10.33
CA PHE A 113 -4.77 -10.16 -10.47
C PHE A 113 -5.63 -9.48 -11.53
N ILE A 114 -5.74 -10.05 -12.74
CA ILE A 114 -6.58 -9.51 -13.83
C ILE A 114 -8.05 -9.41 -13.37
N ARG A 115 -8.57 -10.45 -12.71
CA ARG A 115 -9.95 -10.44 -12.20
C ARG A 115 -10.20 -9.31 -11.21
N GLN A 116 -9.22 -8.98 -10.37
CA GLN A 116 -9.33 -7.87 -9.42
C GLN A 116 -9.10 -6.49 -10.06
N LEU A 117 -8.37 -6.40 -11.17
CA LEU A 117 -8.33 -5.18 -12.00
C LEU A 117 -9.71 -4.87 -12.61
N GLU A 118 -10.46 -5.90 -13.03
CA GLU A 118 -11.85 -5.76 -13.49
C GLU A 118 -12.73 -5.22 -12.36
N LEU A 119 -12.63 -5.79 -11.16
CA LEU A 119 -13.36 -5.33 -9.99
C LEU A 119 -13.10 -3.84 -9.71
N ALA A 120 -11.84 -3.44 -9.69
CA ALA A 120 -11.47 -2.05 -9.41
C ALA A 120 -12.10 -1.06 -10.41
N ARG A 121 -12.17 -1.44 -11.69
CA ARG A 121 -12.86 -0.64 -12.71
C ARG A 121 -14.38 -0.59 -12.50
N GLU A 122 -15.00 -1.73 -12.15
CA GLU A 122 -16.45 -1.78 -11.90
C GLU A 122 -16.89 -0.91 -10.74
N VAL A 123 -16.05 -0.82 -9.69
CA VAL A 123 -16.37 -0.04 -8.47
C VAL A 123 -15.72 1.35 -8.47
N GLU A 124 -14.97 1.70 -9.50
CA GLU A 124 -14.28 2.99 -9.66
C GLU A 124 -13.36 3.35 -8.47
N LEU A 125 -12.59 2.36 -7.98
CA LEU A 125 -11.63 2.55 -6.89
C LEU A 125 -10.19 2.36 -7.36
N PRO A 126 -9.22 3.05 -6.73
CA PRO A 126 -7.80 2.82 -6.98
C PRO A 126 -7.37 1.44 -6.51
N ILE A 127 -6.24 0.96 -7.05
CA ILE A 127 -5.65 -0.32 -6.66
C ILE A 127 -4.37 -0.14 -5.84
N ILE A 128 -4.11 -1.08 -4.93
CA ILE A 128 -2.85 -1.21 -4.19
C ILE A 128 -2.12 -2.43 -4.75
N ILE A 129 -1.01 -2.19 -5.45
CA ILE A 129 -0.26 -3.23 -6.15
C ILE A 129 0.88 -3.76 -5.29
N HIS A 130 0.87 -5.07 -5.06
CA HIS A 130 2.01 -5.86 -4.61
C HIS A 130 2.84 -6.32 -5.81
N ASP A 131 4.14 -6.09 -5.78
CA ASP A 131 5.07 -6.51 -6.83
C ASP A 131 6.39 -7.00 -6.24
N ARG A 132 6.58 -8.30 -6.22
CA ARG A 132 7.83 -8.91 -5.75
C ARG A 132 8.37 -9.90 -6.76
N ASP A 133 9.56 -9.58 -7.32
CA ASP A 133 10.23 -10.37 -8.36
C ASP A 133 9.37 -10.64 -9.62
N ALA A 134 8.31 -9.81 -9.86
CA ALA A 134 7.30 -9.97 -10.90
C ALA A 134 7.14 -8.73 -11.80
N HIS A 135 8.05 -7.75 -11.72
CA HIS A 135 7.98 -6.44 -12.37
C HIS A 135 7.56 -6.50 -13.85
N GLY A 136 8.13 -7.44 -14.61
CA GLY A 136 7.85 -7.60 -16.04
C GLY A 136 6.40 -7.96 -16.32
N ASP A 137 5.86 -8.95 -15.59
CA ASP A 137 4.48 -9.43 -15.77
C ASP A 137 3.47 -8.40 -15.22
N ILE A 138 3.74 -7.74 -14.09
CA ILE A 138 2.91 -6.64 -13.58
C ILE A 138 2.77 -5.55 -14.66
N MET A 139 3.88 -5.04 -15.17
CA MET A 139 3.83 -3.97 -16.18
C MET A 139 3.17 -4.42 -17.49
N ASN A 140 3.37 -5.69 -17.89
CA ASN A 140 2.72 -6.25 -19.06
C ASN A 140 1.20 -6.36 -18.88
N ILE A 141 0.74 -6.83 -17.73
CA ILE A 141 -0.70 -6.93 -17.41
C ILE A 141 -1.31 -5.53 -17.35
N LEU A 142 -0.68 -4.57 -16.69
CA LEU A 142 -1.21 -3.20 -16.61
C LEU A 142 -1.36 -2.54 -17.98
N ARG A 143 -0.43 -2.77 -18.92
CA ARG A 143 -0.54 -2.24 -20.30
C ARG A 143 -1.69 -2.85 -21.09
N ASN A 144 -1.93 -4.15 -20.93
CA ASN A 144 -2.87 -4.90 -21.76
C ASN A 144 -4.26 -5.02 -21.14
N GLU A 145 -4.33 -5.24 -19.83
CA GLU A 145 -5.56 -5.54 -19.07
C GLU A 145 -5.91 -4.46 -18.05
N GLY A 146 -4.93 -3.64 -17.65
CA GLY A 146 -5.09 -2.61 -16.61
C GLY A 146 -5.52 -1.25 -17.11
N LYS A 147 -6.03 -1.14 -18.34
CA LYS A 147 -6.51 0.12 -18.90
C LYS A 147 -7.58 0.73 -17.98
N ASP A 148 -7.45 2.03 -17.72
CA ASP A 148 -8.33 2.81 -16.84
C ASP A 148 -8.23 2.45 -15.34
N ASN A 149 -7.32 1.54 -14.94
CA ASN A 149 -6.93 1.39 -13.55
C ASN A 149 -5.89 2.46 -13.15
N TRP A 150 -5.97 2.91 -11.90
CA TRP A 150 -5.00 3.80 -11.26
C TRP A 150 -4.80 3.37 -9.82
N GLY A 151 -3.83 3.93 -9.13
CA GLY A 151 -3.60 3.59 -7.72
C GLY A 151 -2.16 3.74 -7.32
N ILE A 152 -1.66 2.77 -6.56
CA ILE A 152 -0.32 2.82 -5.99
C ILE A 152 0.46 1.52 -6.24
N PHE A 153 1.76 1.65 -6.48
CA PHE A 153 2.71 0.57 -6.24
C PHE A 153 3.16 0.69 -4.78
N HIS A 154 2.69 -0.21 -3.93
CA HIS A 154 3.13 -0.23 -2.54
C HIS A 154 4.53 -0.82 -2.40
N CYS A 155 5.25 -0.46 -1.36
CA CYS A 155 6.59 -0.95 -1.02
C CYS A 155 7.53 -1.08 -2.24
N TYR A 156 7.57 -0.04 -3.07
CA TYR A 156 8.20 -0.06 -4.38
C TYR A 156 9.64 -0.57 -4.34
N SER A 157 9.97 -1.51 -5.22
CA SER A 157 11.29 -2.13 -5.32
C SER A 157 11.88 -2.15 -6.74
N GLY A 158 11.14 -1.59 -7.71
CA GLY A 158 11.53 -1.57 -9.12
C GLY A 158 12.57 -0.48 -9.48
N SER A 159 12.86 -0.38 -10.79
CA SER A 159 13.78 0.62 -11.33
C SER A 159 13.10 1.98 -11.55
N TRP A 160 13.91 3.02 -11.80
CA TRP A 160 13.38 4.34 -12.21
C TRP A 160 12.60 4.26 -13.53
N GLU A 161 13.07 3.47 -14.50
CA GLU A 161 12.40 3.30 -15.79
C GLU A 161 10.99 2.73 -15.62
N MET A 162 10.85 1.74 -14.74
CA MET A 162 9.54 1.17 -14.37
C MET A 162 8.67 2.20 -13.63
N ALA A 163 9.23 2.92 -12.64
CA ALA A 163 8.49 3.96 -11.92
C ALA A 163 7.96 5.04 -12.86
N LYS A 164 8.80 5.49 -13.81
CA LYS A 164 8.42 6.48 -14.82
C LYS A 164 7.28 6.00 -15.71
N GLU A 165 7.26 4.72 -16.06
CA GLU A 165 6.17 4.13 -16.83
C GLU A 165 4.90 3.99 -15.99
N ALA A 166 5.00 3.50 -14.76
CA ALA A 166 3.88 3.40 -13.83
C ALA A 166 3.21 4.77 -13.60
N ILE A 167 4.00 5.82 -13.41
CA ILE A 167 3.49 7.20 -13.28
C ILE A 167 2.72 7.64 -14.53
N LYS A 168 3.19 7.31 -15.73
CA LYS A 168 2.48 7.61 -16.98
C LYS A 168 1.15 6.88 -17.10
N LEU A 169 1.04 5.71 -16.48
CA LEU A 169 -0.20 4.93 -16.39
C LEU A 169 -1.15 5.44 -15.27
N GLY A 170 -0.76 6.48 -14.52
CA GLY A 170 -1.60 7.08 -13.47
C GLY A 170 -1.29 6.62 -12.05
N PHE A 171 -0.22 5.85 -11.85
CA PHE A 171 0.13 5.32 -10.53
C PHE A 171 1.01 6.26 -9.70
N TYR A 172 0.89 6.13 -8.39
CA TYR A 172 1.79 6.67 -7.39
C TYR A 172 2.82 5.61 -6.99
N ILE A 173 3.95 6.07 -6.48
CA ILE A 173 5.06 5.22 -6.01
C ILE A 173 5.15 5.38 -4.50
N SER A 174 4.88 4.30 -3.75
CA SER A 174 4.94 4.32 -2.30
C SER A 174 6.24 3.71 -1.80
N PHE A 175 6.87 4.38 -0.85
CA PHE A 175 8.13 3.95 -0.25
C PHE A 175 7.91 3.58 1.21
N ALA A 176 8.45 2.41 1.59
CA ALA A 176 8.44 1.87 2.94
C ALA A 176 9.82 1.92 3.61
N GLY A 177 9.94 1.33 4.79
CA GLY A 177 11.19 1.24 5.56
C GLY A 177 12.47 0.90 4.78
N PRO A 178 12.44 0.08 3.72
CA PRO A 178 13.64 -0.19 2.91
C PRO A 178 14.34 1.04 2.34
N VAL A 179 13.65 2.14 2.05
CA VAL A 179 14.31 3.37 1.55
C VAL A 179 15.27 3.98 2.57
N VAL A 180 15.02 3.75 3.86
CA VAL A 180 15.86 4.22 4.97
C VAL A 180 17.10 3.33 5.18
N PHE A 181 17.13 2.11 4.62
CA PHE A 181 18.25 1.20 4.85
C PHE A 181 19.54 1.73 4.20
N PRO A 182 20.69 1.64 4.90
CA PRO A 182 21.94 2.20 4.40
C PRO A 182 22.39 1.63 3.04
N LYS A 183 22.03 0.37 2.74
CA LYS A 183 22.44 -0.34 1.52
C LYS A 183 21.44 -0.21 0.35
N SER A 184 20.33 0.46 0.53
CA SER A 184 19.28 0.61 -0.51
C SER A 184 19.59 1.74 -1.50
N THR A 185 20.81 1.78 -2.03
CA THR A 185 21.28 2.87 -2.89
C THR A 185 20.42 3.04 -4.14
N ASN A 186 20.06 1.96 -4.82
CA ASN A 186 19.22 2.03 -6.02
C ASN A 186 17.83 2.60 -5.70
N LEU A 187 17.20 2.15 -4.61
CA LEU A 187 15.88 2.64 -4.20
C LEU A 187 15.91 4.13 -3.85
N LYS A 188 16.98 4.58 -3.19
CA LYS A 188 17.20 6.00 -2.88
C LYS A 188 17.34 6.84 -4.16
N GLU A 189 18.04 6.35 -5.18
CA GLU A 189 18.12 7.02 -6.47
C GLU A 189 16.77 7.08 -7.19
N VAL A 190 15.94 6.04 -7.10
CA VAL A 190 14.56 6.07 -7.60
C VAL A 190 13.76 7.13 -6.83
N ALA A 191 13.82 7.14 -5.50
CA ALA A 191 13.11 8.12 -4.68
C ALA A 191 13.51 9.57 -5.01
N LYS A 192 14.77 9.84 -5.33
CA LYS A 192 15.21 11.17 -5.82
C LYS A 192 14.56 11.57 -7.14
N GLN A 193 14.34 10.64 -8.05
CA GLN A 193 13.87 10.91 -9.41
C GLN A 193 12.34 10.98 -9.52
N VAL A 194 11.60 10.21 -8.72
CA VAL A 194 10.11 10.24 -8.71
C VAL A 194 9.62 11.66 -8.38
N PRO A 195 8.74 12.28 -9.17
CA PRO A 195 8.15 13.59 -8.85
C PRO A 195 7.48 13.58 -7.47
N VAL A 196 7.66 14.64 -6.70
CA VAL A 196 7.17 14.70 -5.31
C VAL A 196 5.65 14.56 -5.20
N ASP A 197 4.91 15.02 -6.21
CA ASP A 197 3.46 14.88 -6.34
C ASP A 197 3.01 13.47 -6.76
N ARG A 198 3.94 12.52 -6.88
CA ARG A 198 3.70 11.10 -7.17
C ARG A 198 4.29 10.16 -6.11
N ILE A 199 4.79 10.72 -5.01
CA ILE A 199 5.35 9.93 -3.91
C ILE A 199 4.30 9.74 -2.83
N LEU A 200 4.25 8.50 -2.30
CA LEU A 200 3.56 8.12 -1.09
C LEU A 200 4.56 7.50 -0.10
N ILE A 201 4.17 7.46 1.15
CA ILE A 201 4.95 6.87 2.24
C ILE A 201 4.09 5.91 3.05
N GLU A 202 4.73 4.85 3.51
CA GLU A 202 4.07 3.79 4.27
C GLU A 202 5.05 3.10 5.22
N THR A 203 4.54 2.19 6.05
CA THR A 203 5.38 1.35 6.89
C THR A 203 5.44 -0.10 6.46
N ASP A 204 4.38 -0.64 5.88
CA ASP A 204 4.13 -2.08 5.72
C ASP A 204 4.20 -2.79 7.09
N SER A 205 3.78 -2.08 8.15
CA SER A 205 3.82 -2.64 9.51
C SER A 205 2.87 -3.82 9.64
N PRO A 206 3.28 -4.85 10.41
CA PRO A 206 4.37 -4.94 11.38
C PRO A 206 5.74 -5.32 10.80
N TYR A 207 5.92 -5.30 9.49
CA TYR A 207 7.15 -5.67 8.77
C TYR A 207 8.07 -4.46 8.54
N LEU A 208 9.23 -4.69 7.93
CA LEU A 208 10.15 -3.72 7.30
C LEU A 208 10.62 -2.56 8.21
N THR A 209 10.69 -2.79 9.51
CA THR A 209 11.07 -1.78 10.51
C THR A 209 12.36 -1.05 10.13
N PRO A 210 12.34 0.31 10.03
CA PRO A 210 13.54 1.08 9.69
C PRO A 210 14.55 1.13 10.84
N PRO A 211 15.84 1.47 10.57
CA PRO A 211 16.79 1.85 11.63
C PRO A 211 16.26 3.06 12.43
N PRO A 212 16.58 3.17 13.72
CA PRO A 212 17.42 2.27 14.52
C PRO A 212 16.65 1.07 15.11
N PHE A 213 15.41 0.83 14.70
CA PHE A 213 14.50 -0.15 15.31
C PHE A 213 14.52 -1.53 14.64
N ARG A 214 15.48 -1.80 13.77
CA ARG A 214 15.62 -3.10 13.08
C ARG A 214 15.49 -4.28 14.03
N GLY A 215 14.71 -5.31 13.61
CA GLY A 215 14.46 -6.52 14.40
C GLY A 215 13.35 -6.38 15.47
N ARG A 216 12.75 -5.21 15.62
CA ARG A 216 11.54 -5.00 16.43
C ARG A 216 10.30 -5.00 15.53
N ARG A 217 9.11 -5.18 16.13
CA ARG A 217 7.84 -4.99 15.44
C ARG A 217 7.74 -3.54 14.95
N ASN A 218 7.38 -3.37 13.68
CA ASN A 218 7.09 -2.05 13.09
C ASN A 218 5.69 -1.59 13.50
N ASP A 219 5.45 -0.28 13.43
CA ASP A 219 4.13 0.33 13.60
C ASP A 219 4.04 1.63 12.78
N PRO A 220 2.82 2.17 12.51
CA PRO A 220 2.61 3.33 11.66
C PRO A 220 3.36 4.61 12.09
N SER A 221 3.76 4.75 13.35
CA SER A 221 4.55 5.91 13.80
C SER A 221 5.90 6.01 13.09
N LYS A 222 6.39 4.91 12.52
CA LYS A 222 7.68 4.85 11.80
C LYS A 222 7.62 5.43 10.38
N THR A 223 6.42 5.77 9.88
CA THR A 223 6.26 6.53 8.62
C THR A 223 7.08 7.82 8.62
N GLN A 224 7.27 8.44 9.80
CA GLN A 224 8.12 9.62 9.95
C GLN A 224 9.55 9.42 9.44
N PHE A 225 10.17 8.24 9.66
CA PHE A 225 11.54 7.97 9.20
C PHE A 225 11.63 7.86 7.68
N VAL A 226 10.56 7.37 7.04
CA VAL A 226 10.45 7.34 5.59
C VAL A 226 10.31 8.77 5.05
N ALA A 227 9.48 9.59 5.69
CA ALA A 227 9.31 11.00 5.32
C ALA A 227 10.62 11.78 5.45
N GLU A 228 11.34 11.65 6.58
CA GLU A 228 12.64 12.28 6.84
C GLU A 228 13.69 11.91 5.78
N GLU A 229 13.80 10.61 5.45
CA GLU A 229 14.75 10.14 4.46
C GLU A 229 14.43 10.70 3.07
N ILE A 230 13.16 10.66 2.64
CA ILE A 230 12.80 11.16 1.30
C ILE A 230 12.94 12.69 1.22
N ALA A 231 12.56 13.43 2.26
CA ALA A 231 12.76 14.88 2.32
C ALA A 231 14.24 15.24 2.18
N LEU A 232 15.12 14.51 2.89
CA LEU A 232 16.58 14.66 2.77
C LEU A 232 17.06 14.36 1.35
N LEU A 233 16.60 13.27 0.74
CA LEU A 233 16.96 12.89 -0.63
C LEU A 233 16.50 13.90 -1.68
N LYS A 234 15.36 14.56 -1.44
CA LYS A 234 14.78 15.61 -2.30
C LYS A 234 15.38 16.99 -2.05
N GLY A 235 16.05 17.21 -0.91
CA GLY A 235 16.56 18.51 -0.51
C GLY A 235 15.45 19.53 -0.18
N ILE A 236 14.32 19.07 0.37
CA ILE A 236 13.18 19.89 0.79
C ILE A 236 12.94 19.73 2.30
N ASP A 237 12.20 20.66 2.88
CA ASP A 237 11.83 20.60 4.29
C ASP A 237 10.94 19.39 4.57
N VAL A 238 11.11 18.74 5.73
CA VAL A 238 10.39 17.53 6.07
C VAL A 238 8.89 17.77 6.32
N ASP A 239 8.52 18.92 6.89
CA ASP A 239 7.11 19.26 7.09
C ASP A 239 6.44 19.60 5.76
N GLU A 240 7.15 20.26 4.84
CA GLU A 240 6.68 20.48 3.46
C GLU A 240 6.47 19.15 2.73
N PHE A 241 7.46 18.24 2.77
CA PHE A 241 7.33 16.93 2.12
C PHE A 241 6.19 16.11 2.71
N SER A 242 6.07 16.05 4.05
CA SER A 242 5.01 15.27 4.69
C SER A 242 3.62 15.79 4.33
N GLU A 243 3.43 17.10 4.22
CA GLU A 243 2.15 17.68 3.78
C GLU A 243 1.85 17.32 2.32
N ILE A 244 2.84 17.31 1.43
CA ILE A 244 2.66 16.88 0.04
C ILE A 244 2.29 15.39 -0.01
N ALA A 245 3.04 14.51 0.65
CA ALA A 245 2.77 13.07 0.65
C ALA A 245 1.41 12.73 1.29
N TYR A 246 1.04 13.43 2.37
CA TYR A 246 -0.26 13.32 3.00
C TYR A 246 -1.39 13.67 2.01
N ASN A 247 -1.26 14.79 1.29
CA ASN A 247 -2.25 15.21 0.31
C ASN A 247 -2.30 14.28 -0.92
N ASN A 248 -1.16 13.73 -1.35
CA ASN A 248 -1.11 12.70 -2.39
C ASN A 248 -1.92 11.45 -1.97
N GLY A 249 -1.73 10.98 -0.72
CA GLY A 249 -2.50 9.87 -0.17
C GLY A 249 -4.00 10.15 -0.12
N LYS A 250 -4.39 11.32 0.37
CA LYS A 250 -5.80 11.75 0.35
C LYS A 250 -6.37 11.77 -1.08
N HIS A 251 -5.61 12.28 -2.02
CA HIS A 251 -6.04 12.40 -3.40
C HIS A 251 -6.27 11.03 -4.05
N VAL A 252 -5.29 10.13 -3.96
CA VAL A 252 -5.38 8.82 -4.61
C VAL A 252 -6.51 7.97 -4.04
N PHE A 253 -6.78 8.06 -2.73
CA PHE A 253 -7.85 7.30 -2.06
C PHE A 253 -9.18 8.05 -1.94
N GLY A 254 -9.30 9.25 -2.50
CA GLY A 254 -10.55 10.03 -2.47
C GLY A 254 -11.01 10.41 -1.06
N ILE A 255 -10.06 10.63 -0.13
CA ILE A 255 -10.34 11.03 1.26
C ILE A 255 -10.39 12.57 1.33
N GLN A 256 -11.48 13.10 1.88
CA GLN A 256 -11.70 14.56 1.99
C GLN A 256 -11.05 15.17 3.24
#